data_6bb8bdf4aa5801a70b9b9be181c04abf
#
_entry.id   6bb8bdf4aa5801a70b9b9be181c04abf
#
_cell.length_a   1.000
_cell.length_b   1.000
_cell.length_c   1.000
_cell.angle_alpha   90.00
_cell.angle_beta   90.00
_cell.angle_gamma   90.00
#
_symmetry.space_group_name_H-M   'P 1'
#
loop_
_entity.id
_entity.type
_entity.pdbx_description
1 polymer ?
#
loop_
_entity_poly.entity_id
_entity_poly.type
_entity_poly.pdbx_seq_one_letter_code
_entity_poly.pdbx_strand_id
1 'polypeptide(L)'
;MMFPSIAHISSLALLSTSVLSQRTVVPAHFDGTEQSHTQWISNATGFDAPMNQPLNDTSFDWWYFDVVQEPDAQGQDHPSFAMTFHTTGADGMDVFQNLFPLGLPSNLLIQINLNWPDGGKDAWVLAGDEGVITVEGDGASGDFRGTGCAFEGEADLSEYVVYVDAPEKGIVGTFRVKSDVPPHYPCGPAEAGQDMQVVPGVGWMNAIPDGYGEADFTIRGKPFSVRGRGYHDHNYGSRPFSQSAYSAYWGHGRLGEYAIVWLTVLTPTLEEHVSAYVTKGTEIVVARCGGITIRPYGAHSTYPPTRRTGAPEGFTISVDTPEGLFELQAETINTQINFDFYRRFTGRFTGTLDGEPLPDGVALWEQFALDKDE
;
A
#
# COMPACT_ATOMS: atom_id res chain seq x y z
N MET A 1 -73.19 -6.49 23.28
CA MET A 1 -72.14 -7.51 23.10
C MET A 1 -70.95 -6.81 22.54
N MET A 2 -69.93 -6.61 23.38
CA MET A 2 -68.63 -6.00 23.00
C MET A 2 -67.63 -7.14 22.76
N PHE A 3 -66.97 -7.14 21.59
CA PHE A 3 -65.84 -8.03 21.31
C PHE A 3 -64.52 -7.29 21.60
N PRO A 4 -63.54 -7.91 22.29
CA PRO A 4 -62.27 -7.30 22.51
C PRO A 4 -61.36 -7.47 21.28
N SER A 5 -60.67 -6.38 20.90
CA SER A 5 -59.67 -6.32 19.85
C SER A 5 -58.36 -6.96 20.37
N ILE A 6 -57.84 -7.97 19.65
CA ILE A 6 -56.57 -8.60 19.94
C ILE A 6 -55.49 -7.83 19.17
N ALA A 7 -54.64 -7.10 19.91
CA ALA A 7 -53.46 -6.47 19.37
C ALA A 7 -52.36 -7.53 19.17
N HIS A 8 -51.93 -7.76 17.92
CA HIS A 8 -50.76 -8.56 17.59
C HIS A 8 -49.52 -7.70 17.81
N ILE A 9 -48.76 -8.00 18.83
CA ILE A 9 -47.39 -7.48 19.03
C ILE A 9 -46.44 -8.36 18.21
N SER A 10 -46.01 -7.86 17.06
CA SER A 10 -44.93 -8.47 16.30
C SER A 10 -43.60 -8.13 16.95
N SER A 11 -43.00 -9.07 17.66
CA SER A 11 -41.65 -8.94 18.17
C SER A 11 -40.67 -9.05 16.97
N LEU A 12 -40.07 -7.94 16.57
CA LEU A 12 -38.90 -7.94 15.70
C LEU A 12 -37.70 -8.47 16.52
N ALA A 13 -37.31 -9.69 16.27
CA ALA A 13 -36.04 -10.19 16.76
C ALA A 13 -34.92 -9.54 15.95
N LEU A 14 -34.20 -8.61 16.54
CA LEU A 14 -32.91 -8.14 16.04
C LEU A 14 -31.91 -9.30 16.18
N LEU A 15 -31.64 -9.98 15.07
CA LEU A 15 -30.50 -10.88 14.96
C LEU A 15 -29.24 -10.00 14.94
N SER A 16 -28.62 -9.82 16.11
CA SER A 16 -27.23 -9.35 16.18
C SER A 16 -26.35 -10.47 15.60
N THR A 17 -25.91 -10.33 14.38
CA THR A 17 -24.80 -11.11 13.83
C THR A 17 -23.57 -10.65 14.60
N SER A 18 -23.09 -11.48 15.53
CA SER A 18 -21.77 -11.31 16.09
C SER A 18 -20.75 -11.50 14.94
N VAL A 19 -20.12 -10.43 14.48
CA VAL A 19 -18.96 -10.50 13.63
C VAL A 19 -17.91 -11.26 14.41
N LEU A 20 -17.55 -12.47 13.98
CA LEU A 20 -16.47 -13.24 14.57
C LEU A 20 -15.16 -12.54 14.19
N SER A 21 -14.52 -11.88 15.14
CA SER A 21 -13.19 -11.34 14.98
C SER A 21 -12.20 -12.50 14.80
N GLN A 22 -11.48 -12.51 13.68
CA GLN A 22 -10.40 -13.48 13.44
C GLN A 22 -9.10 -12.90 13.99
N ARG A 23 -8.35 -13.72 14.75
CA ARG A 23 -7.07 -13.31 15.34
C ARG A 23 -5.97 -14.25 14.88
N THR A 24 -4.92 -13.68 14.31
CA THR A 24 -3.68 -14.36 13.89
C THR A 24 -2.52 -13.88 14.74
N VAL A 25 -1.67 -14.80 15.22
CA VAL A 25 -0.45 -14.49 15.97
C VAL A 25 0.75 -14.95 15.16
N VAL A 26 1.69 -14.06 14.92
CA VAL A 26 2.94 -14.32 14.19
C VAL A 26 4.11 -14.13 15.15
N PRO A 27 4.90 -15.18 15.46
CA PRO A 27 6.07 -15.04 16.29
C PRO A 27 7.25 -14.39 15.56
N ALA A 28 8.20 -13.79 16.31
CA ALA A 28 9.43 -13.21 15.73
C ALA A 28 10.22 -14.20 14.88
N HIS A 29 10.19 -15.47 15.26
CA HIS A 29 10.83 -16.57 14.52
C HIS A 29 9.90 -17.79 14.54
N PHE A 30 9.77 -18.45 13.40
CA PHE A 30 9.00 -19.67 13.26
C PHE A 30 9.79 -20.72 12.50
N ASP A 31 9.42 -22.00 12.66
CA ASP A 31 9.90 -23.07 11.80
C ASP A 31 9.13 -22.98 10.46
N GLY A 32 9.82 -22.48 9.45
CA GLY A 32 9.25 -22.15 8.13
C GLY A 32 8.89 -23.34 7.26
N THR A 33 9.00 -24.57 7.78
CA THR A 33 8.77 -25.82 7.01
C THR A 33 7.29 -26.18 6.84
N GLU A 34 6.39 -25.57 7.60
CA GLU A 34 4.96 -25.78 7.49
C GLU A 34 4.41 -25.28 6.15
N GLN A 35 3.50 -26.03 5.54
CA GLN A 35 2.87 -25.60 4.29
C GLN A 35 1.95 -24.40 4.55
N SER A 36 2.23 -23.27 3.90
CA SER A 36 1.35 -22.11 3.90
C SER A 36 0.16 -22.31 2.94
N HIS A 37 -1.01 -21.87 3.37
CA HIS A 37 -2.19 -21.71 2.53
C HIS A 37 -2.36 -20.23 2.19
N THR A 38 -2.29 -19.90 0.90
CA THR A 38 -2.41 -18.54 0.41
C THR A 38 -3.77 -18.34 -0.24
N GLN A 39 -4.47 -17.30 0.16
CA GLN A 39 -5.75 -16.93 -0.43
C GLN A 39 -5.51 -16.09 -1.69
N TRP A 40 -5.98 -16.56 -2.85
CA TRP A 40 -5.83 -15.87 -4.13
C TRP A 40 -7.15 -15.31 -4.67
N ILE A 41 -8.27 -15.83 -4.19
CA ILE A 41 -9.62 -15.38 -4.60
C ILE A 41 -10.27 -14.69 -3.41
N SER A 42 -10.83 -13.51 -3.65
CA SER A 42 -11.44 -12.69 -2.61
C SER A 42 -12.70 -13.33 -2.02
N ASN A 43 -12.88 -13.16 -0.73
CA ASN A 43 -14.10 -13.51 0.01
C ASN A 43 -15.06 -12.31 0.07
N ALA A 44 -16.21 -12.53 0.70
CA ALA A 44 -17.21 -11.48 0.93
C ALA A 44 -16.82 -10.51 2.07
N THR A 45 -15.85 -10.88 2.90
CA THR A 45 -15.31 -10.07 4.01
C THR A 45 -13.83 -10.43 4.21
N GLY A 46 -13.12 -9.64 5.02
CA GLY A 46 -11.69 -9.87 5.30
C GLY A 46 -10.81 -9.34 4.18
N PHE A 47 -11.18 -8.22 3.58
CA PHE A 47 -10.42 -7.59 2.50
C PHE A 47 -8.95 -7.39 2.88
N ASP A 48 -8.68 -6.89 4.08
CA ASP A 48 -7.32 -6.57 4.56
C ASP A 48 -6.73 -7.64 5.51
N ALA A 49 -7.33 -8.84 5.56
CA ALA A 49 -6.87 -9.95 6.39
C ALA A 49 -5.50 -10.49 5.96
N PRO A 50 -4.69 -11.10 6.86
CA PRO A 50 -3.51 -11.86 6.47
C PRO A 50 -3.87 -12.95 5.47
N MET A 51 -3.17 -13.00 4.33
CA MET A 51 -3.50 -13.88 3.21
C MET A 51 -2.70 -15.18 3.19
N ASN A 52 -1.63 -15.28 4.02
CA ASN A 52 -0.82 -16.47 4.19
C ASN A 52 -1.00 -17.04 5.61
N GLN A 53 -1.49 -18.27 5.73
CA GLN A 53 -1.73 -18.91 7.02
C GLN A 53 -1.39 -20.42 7.02
N PRO A 54 -0.45 -20.86 7.87
CA PRO A 54 0.55 -20.04 8.57
C PRO A 54 1.54 -19.44 7.57
N LEU A 55 2.35 -18.46 8.02
CA LEU A 55 3.51 -18.05 7.26
C LEU A 55 4.54 -19.20 7.21
N ASN A 56 5.29 -19.27 6.10
CA ASN A 56 6.42 -20.18 5.94
C ASN A 56 7.66 -19.40 5.43
N ASP A 57 8.77 -20.08 5.20
CA ASP A 57 10.03 -19.45 4.80
C ASP A 57 9.93 -18.59 3.55
N THR A 58 9.00 -18.88 2.63
CA THR A 58 8.90 -18.20 1.34
C THR A 58 7.71 -17.25 1.22
N SER A 59 6.80 -17.25 2.19
CA SER A 59 5.61 -16.40 2.18
C SER A 59 5.85 -15.06 2.87
N PHE A 60 5.06 -14.08 2.49
CA PHE A 60 5.08 -12.74 3.08
C PHE A 60 3.70 -12.08 2.97
N ASP A 61 3.42 -11.18 3.91
CA ASP A 61 2.36 -10.17 3.87
C ASP A 61 2.97 -8.83 4.29
N TRP A 62 2.53 -7.71 3.69
CA TRP A 62 2.86 -6.38 4.20
C TRP A 62 1.70 -5.41 4.03
N TRP A 63 1.47 -4.59 5.06
CA TRP A 63 0.53 -3.48 5.09
C TRP A 63 1.33 -2.19 4.94
N TYR A 64 1.05 -1.45 3.88
CA TYR A 64 1.74 -0.22 3.54
C TYR A 64 0.84 0.99 3.72
N PHE A 65 1.38 2.06 4.29
CA PHE A 65 0.70 3.31 4.57
C PHE A 65 1.57 4.49 4.14
N ASP A 66 0.97 5.53 3.53
CA ASP A 66 1.69 6.77 3.27
C ASP A 66 0.80 8.02 3.30
N VAL A 67 1.48 9.17 3.33
CA VAL A 67 0.89 10.48 3.06
C VAL A 67 1.93 11.39 2.40
N VAL A 68 1.49 12.12 1.38
CA VAL A 68 2.28 13.16 0.72
C VAL A 68 1.52 14.47 0.82
N GLN A 69 2.21 15.52 1.23
CA GLN A 69 1.62 16.86 1.30
C GLN A 69 1.27 17.37 -0.10
N GLU A 70 0.07 17.90 -0.24
CA GLU A 70 -0.31 18.63 -1.44
C GLU A 70 0.61 19.85 -1.66
N PRO A 71 0.91 20.23 -2.92
CA PRO A 71 1.77 21.37 -3.20
C PRO A 71 1.22 22.63 -2.52
N ASP A 72 2.11 23.41 -1.92
CA ASP A 72 1.76 24.75 -1.50
C ASP A 72 1.59 25.69 -2.72
N ALA A 73 1.14 26.93 -2.47
CA ALA A 73 0.95 27.93 -3.54
C ALA A 73 2.25 28.28 -4.31
N GLN A 74 3.41 27.89 -3.80
CA GLN A 74 4.74 28.07 -4.38
C GLN A 74 5.24 26.82 -5.11
N GLY A 75 4.53 25.67 -4.99
CA GLY A 75 4.91 24.40 -5.59
C GLY A 75 6.20 23.81 -5.03
N GLN A 76 6.58 24.20 -3.81
CA GLN A 76 7.80 23.75 -3.16
C GLN A 76 7.48 22.77 -2.04
N ASP A 77 8.41 21.85 -1.84
CA ASP A 77 8.50 20.89 -0.73
C ASP A 77 7.27 19.98 -0.55
N HIS A 78 7.49 18.71 -0.80
CA HIS A 78 6.52 17.64 -0.59
C HIS A 78 6.98 16.78 0.60
N PRO A 79 6.85 17.26 1.87
CA PRO A 79 7.10 16.38 2.99
C PRO A 79 6.17 15.17 2.88
N SER A 80 6.68 14.05 3.28
CA SER A 80 5.97 12.78 3.16
C SER A 80 6.35 11.85 4.30
N PHE A 81 5.43 10.98 4.63
CA PHE A 81 5.62 9.88 5.57
C PHE A 81 5.19 8.59 4.90
N ALA A 82 5.93 7.50 5.09
CA ALA A 82 5.53 6.18 4.68
C ALA A 82 5.96 5.14 5.72
N MET A 83 5.11 4.15 5.93
CA MET A 83 5.35 3.07 6.88
C MET A 83 4.85 1.75 6.35
N THR A 84 5.63 0.70 6.57
CA THR A 84 5.25 -0.66 6.16
C THR A 84 5.41 -1.61 7.33
N PHE A 85 4.40 -2.41 7.58
CA PHE A 85 4.39 -3.51 8.52
C PHE A 85 4.57 -4.81 7.73
N HIS A 86 5.66 -5.51 7.97
CA HIS A 86 5.97 -6.76 7.28
C HIS A 86 5.83 -7.96 8.21
N THR A 87 5.15 -8.99 7.73
CA THR A 87 5.30 -10.35 8.24
C THR A 87 5.90 -11.19 7.10
N THR A 88 7.08 -11.77 7.29
CA THR A 88 7.79 -12.44 6.19
C THR A 88 8.59 -13.63 6.68
N GLY A 89 8.57 -14.70 5.90
CA GLY A 89 9.56 -15.77 6.03
C GLY A 89 10.97 -15.31 5.68
N ALA A 90 11.97 -16.11 6.00
CA ALA A 90 13.37 -15.78 5.78
C ALA A 90 13.70 -15.44 4.33
N ASP A 91 13.02 -16.11 3.38
CA ASP A 91 13.20 -15.95 1.94
C ASP A 91 12.04 -15.20 1.27
N GLY A 92 10.92 -14.93 1.98
CA GLY A 92 9.70 -14.34 1.40
C GLY A 92 9.98 -12.98 0.76
N MET A 93 10.49 -12.04 1.54
CA MET A 93 10.99 -10.74 1.06
C MET A 93 12.51 -10.83 0.87
N ASP A 94 12.95 -11.65 -0.08
CA ASP A 94 14.36 -11.95 -0.35
C ASP A 94 15.21 -10.71 -0.69
N VAL A 95 14.58 -9.62 -1.11
CA VAL A 95 15.20 -8.29 -1.27
C VAL A 95 15.79 -7.75 0.04
N PHE A 96 15.25 -8.14 1.19
CA PHE A 96 15.80 -7.74 2.50
C PHE A 96 17.16 -8.40 2.82
N GLN A 97 17.53 -9.48 2.15
CA GLN A 97 18.85 -10.09 2.29
C GLN A 97 19.97 -9.09 1.92
N ASN A 98 19.71 -8.10 1.07
CA ASN A 98 20.64 -7.02 0.78
C ASN A 98 20.86 -6.07 1.98
N LEU A 99 19.86 -5.95 2.85
CA LEU A 99 19.91 -5.12 4.07
C LEU A 99 20.37 -5.91 5.29
N PHE A 100 20.08 -7.22 5.32
CA PHE A 100 20.37 -8.14 6.41
C PHE A 100 21.14 -9.37 5.94
N PRO A 101 22.42 -9.22 5.53
CA PRO A 101 23.22 -10.32 4.95
C PRO A 101 23.50 -11.47 5.93
N LEU A 102 23.29 -11.27 7.23
CA LEU A 102 23.41 -12.30 8.29
C LEU A 102 22.07 -12.97 8.65
N GLY A 103 20.99 -12.68 7.90
CA GLY A 103 19.63 -13.12 8.16
C GLY A 103 18.75 -12.04 8.78
N LEU A 104 17.45 -12.20 8.65
CA LEU A 104 16.48 -11.28 9.21
C LEU A 104 16.53 -11.27 10.75
N PRO A 105 16.52 -10.10 11.40
CA PRO A 105 16.50 -10.00 12.86
C PRO A 105 15.18 -10.50 13.46
N SER A 106 14.11 -10.52 12.69
CA SER A 106 12.77 -11.00 13.03
C SER A 106 11.97 -11.27 11.75
N ASN A 107 10.97 -12.14 11.82
CA ASN A 107 9.94 -12.29 10.79
C ASN A 107 8.93 -11.12 10.76
N LEU A 108 9.04 -10.21 11.72
CA LEU A 108 8.21 -9.02 11.91
C LEU A 108 9.11 -7.78 11.78
N LEU A 109 8.96 -7.04 10.69
CA LEU A 109 9.74 -5.83 10.44
C LEU A 109 8.83 -4.64 10.21
N ILE A 110 9.21 -3.51 10.78
CA ILE A 110 8.59 -2.22 10.51
C ILE A 110 9.60 -1.36 9.77
N GLN A 111 9.20 -0.83 8.63
CA GLN A 111 9.98 0.17 7.91
C GLN A 111 9.26 1.51 7.97
N ILE A 112 9.96 2.56 8.40
CA ILE A 112 9.45 3.93 8.44
C ILE A 112 10.39 4.81 7.63
N ASN A 113 9.85 5.65 6.76
CA ASN A 113 10.60 6.61 5.95
C ASN A 113 9.85 7.93 5.93
N LEU A 114 10.59 9.03 5.96
CA LEU A 114 10.00 10.36 5.81
C LEU A 114 10.93 11.32 5.09
N ASN A 115 10.32 12.33 4.45
CA ASN A 115 10.99 13.51 3.97
C ASN A 115 10.52 14.70 4.80
N TRP A 116 11.47 15.51 5.27
CA TRP A 116 11.20 16.78 5.90
C TRP A 116 10.91 17.87 4.87
N PRO A 117 10.22 18.99 5.25
CA PRO A 117 10.02 20.13 4.34
C PRO A 117 11.31 20.75 3.80
N ASP A 118 12.43 20.61 4.49
CA ASP A 118 13.75 21.10 4.07
C ASP A 118 14.53 20.13 3.18
N GLY A 119 13.89 19.01 2.74
CA GLY A 119 14.49 17.93 1.96
C GLY A 119 15.32 16.96 2.77
N GLY A 120 15.40 17.12 4.10
CA GLY A 120 16.00 16.17 5.02
C GLY A 120 15.22 14.83 5.01
N LYS A 121 15.88 13.73 5.41
CA LYS A 121 15.29 12.39 5.43
C LYS A 121 15.62 11.69 6.73
N ASP A 122 14.65 10.93 7.22
CA ASP A 122 14.87 9.98 8.32
C ASP A 122 14.28 8.62 7.95
N ALA A 123 14.90 7.56 8.45
CA ALA A 123 14.46 6.19 8.25
C ALA A 123 14.74 5.32 9.47
N TRP A 124 13.84 4.36 9.71
CA TRP A 124 13.98 3.34 10.75
C TRP A 124 13.60 1.98 10.18
N VAL A 125 14.26 0.94 10.69
CA VAL A 125 13.83 -0.44 10.59
C VAL A 125 13.77 -0.99 11.99
N LEU A 126 12.59 -1.45 12.43
CA LEU A 126 12.35 -2.01 13.76
C LEU A 126 12.00 -3.48 13.61
N ALA A 127 12.49 -4.31 14.53
CA ALA A 127 12.20 -5.74 14.57
C ALA A 127 11.26 -6.05 15.74
N GLY A 128 10.17 -6.76 15.46
CA GLY A 128 9.16 -7.11 16.47
C GLY A 128 9.42 -8.46 17.12
N ASP A 129 8.85 -8.64 18.31
CA ASP A 129 8.91 -9.88 19.10
C ASP A 129 7.73 -10.81 18.82
N GLU A 130 6.55 -10.23 18.58
CA GLU A 130 5.29 -10.91 18.27
C GLU A 130 4.37 -9.96 17.49
N GLY A 131 3.76 -10.45 16.42
CA GLY A 131 2.68 -9.75 15.69
C GLY A 131 1.32 -10.32 16.07
N VAL A 132 0.35 -9.46 16.36
CA VAL A 132 -1.04 -9.86 16.57
C VAL A 132 -1.91 -9.12 15.57
N ILE A 133 -2.45 -9.84 14.59
CA ILE A 133 -3.35 -9.27 13.59
C ILE A 133 -4.79 -9.69 13.92
N THR A 134 -5.68 -8.72 14.00
CA THR A 134 -7.11 -8.91 14.26
C THR A 134 -7.89 -8.39 13.06
N VAL A 135 -8.89 -9.13 12.61
CA VAL A 135 -9.74 -8.76 11.46
C VAL A 135 -11.17 -8.59 11.92
N GLU A 136 -11.78 -7.46 11.57
CA GLU A 136 -13.18 -7.15 11.79
C GLU A 136 -13.81 -6.63 10.50
N GLY A 137 -14.83 -7.31 9.98
CA GLY A 137 -15.40 -6.99 8.68
C GLY A 137 -14.36 -7.14 7.56
N ASP A 138 -14.08 -6.05 6.86
CA ASP A 138 -13.04 -5.97 5.83
C ASP A 138 -11.73 -5.38 6.34
N GLY A 139 -11.73 -4.68 7.48
CA GLY A 139 -10.57 -4.03 8.06
C GLY A 139 -9.70 -4.97 8.89
N ALA A 140 -8.42 -4.63 9.01
CA ALA A 140 -7.46 -5.29 9.89
C ALA A 140 -6.82 -4.31 10.87
N SER A 141 -6.40 -4.85 12.02
CA SER A 141 -5.60 -4.14 13.03
C SER A 141 -4.39 -5.00 13.37
N GLY A 142 -3.22 -4.40 13.52
CA GLY A 142 -1.96 -5.09 13.79
C GLY A 142 -1.20 -4.47 14.95
N ASP A 143 -0.85 -5.28 15.97
CA ASP A 143 0.03 -4.91 17.08
C ASP A 143 1.37 -5.64 16.91
N PHE A 144 2.44 -4.91 16.55
CA PHE A 144 3.79 -5.43 16.36
C PHE A 144 4.62 -5.21 17.63
N ARG A 145 4.41 -6.07 18.60
CA ARG A 145 4.99 -5.99 19.94
C ARG A 145 6.52 -5.95 19.90
N GLY A 146 7.11 -5.21 20.82
CA GLY A 146 8.56 -4.96 20.87
C GLY A 146 9.02 -3.80 19.99
N THR A 147 8.20 -3.35 19.01
CA THR A 147 8.54 -2.20 18.16
C THR A 147 7.98 -0.87 18.66
N GLY A 148 6.92 -0.90 19.46
CA GLY A 148 6.09 0.27 19.79
C GLY A 148 5.17 0.72 18.66
N CYS A 149 4.95 -0.13 17.64
CA CYS A 149 4.15 0.22 16.46
C CYS A 149 2.92 -0.67 16.33
N ALA A 150 1.80 -0.04 15.97
CA ALA A 150 0.53 -0.71 15.71
C ALA A 150 -0.26 0.03 14.63
N PHE A 151 -1.24 -0.64 14.03
CA PHE A 151 -2.26 -0.01 13.19
C PHE A 151 -3.64 -0.54 13.55
N GLU A 152 -4.66 0.30 13.38
CA GLU A 152 -6.07 -0.03 13.59
C GLU A 152 -6.87 0.40 12.37
N GLY A 153 -7.62 -0.53 11.76
CA GLY A 153 -8.51 -0.31 10.62
C GLY A 153 -9.96 -0.46 11.00
N GLU A 154 -10.82 0.45 10.50
CA GLU A 154 -12.27 0.32 10.62
C GLU A 154 -12.78 -0.87 9.78
N ALA A 155 -13.83 -1.52 10.29
CA ALA A 155 -14.41 -2.72 9.68
C ALA A 155 -14.93 -2.53 8.23
N ASP A 156 -15.17 -1.31 7.81
CA ASP A 156 -15.63 -0.91 6.48
C ASP A 156 -14.54 -0.26 5.61
N LEU A 157 -13.27 -0.31 6.03
CA LEU A 157 -12.11 0.30 5.37
C LEU A 157 -12.17 1.84 5.28
N SER A 158 -13.05 2.49 6.02
CA SER A 158 -13.24 3.95 5.92
C SER A 158 -12.09 4.75 6.53
N GLU A 159 -11.37 4.19 7.51
CA GLU A 159 -10.28 4.87 8.21
C GLU A 159 -9.26 3.86 8.73
N TYR A 160 -7.98 4.26 8.71
CA TYR A 160 -6.89 3.60 9.43
C TYR A 160 -6.12 4.60 10.29
N VAL A 161 -5.68 4.12 11.45
CA VAL A 161 -4.79 4.87 12.35
C VAL A 161 -3.55 4.03 12.62
N VAL A 162 -2.39 4.62 12.41
CA VAL A 162 -1.09 4.02 12.73
C VAL A 162 -0.52 4.73 13.96
N TYR A 163 -0.05 3.96 14.93
CA TYR A 163 0.58 4.43 16.16
C TYR A 163 2.06 4.09 16.17
N VAL A 164 2.89 5.02 16.59
CA VAL A 164 4.31 4.80 16.84
C VAL A 164 4.64 5.35 18.22
N ASP A 165 5.03 4.49 19.14
CA ASP A 165 5.51 4.83 20.48
C ASP A 165 6.88 4.16 20.71
N ALA A 166 7.90 4.70 20.04
CA ALA A 166 9.28 4.23 20.09
C ALA A 166 10.24 5.38 20.51
N PRO A 167 10.09 5.91 21.76
CA PRO A 167 10.86 7.05 22.22
C PRO A 167 12.37 6.77 22.29
N GLU A 168 12.79 5.54 22.53
CA GLU A 168 14.20 5.13 22.51
C GLU A 168 14.80 5.13 21.08
N LYS A 169 13.96 5.08 20.06
CA LYS A 169 14.33 5.28 18.63
C LYS A 169 14.16 6.73 18.20
N GLY A 170 13.62 7.58 19.08
CA GLY A 170 13.41 9.00 18.84
C GLY A 170 12.22 9.31 17.95
N ILE A 171 11.19 8.46 17.88
CA ILE A 171 9.98 8.71 17.12
C ILE A 171 8.74 8.32 17.93
N VAL A 172 7.80 9.26 18.07
CA VAL A 172 6.50 9.06 18.75
C VAL A 172 5.45 9.89 18.00
N GLY A 173 4.29 9.30 17.75
CA GLY A 173 3.18 10.01 17.14
C GLY A 173 2.19 9.08 16.45
N THR A 174 1.38 9.66 15.57
CA THR A 174 0.32 8.95 14.87
C THR A 174 0.26 9.38 13.40
N PHE A 175 -0.17 8.44 12.57
CA PHE A 175 -0.65 8.70 11.22
C PHE A 175 -2.09 8.22 11.12
N ARG A 176 -2.94 9.01 10.46
CA ARG A 176 -4.35 8.69 10.20
C ARG A 176 -4.63 8.88 8.72
N VAL A 177 -5.38 7.98 8.12
CA VAL A 177 -5.88 8.12 6.75
C VAL A 177 -7.35 7.77 6.68
N LYS A 178 -8.14 8.67 6.05
CA LYS A 178 -9.56 8.46 5.76
C LYS A 178 -9.76 8.29 4.27
N SER A 179 -10.51 7.26 3.89
CA SER A 179 -10.78 6.97 2.49
C SER A 179 -11.70 8.01 1.85
N ASP A 180 -11.33 8.48 0.66
CA ASP A 180 -12.15 9.34 -0.20
C ASP A 180 -12.77 8.54 -1.37
N VAL A 181 -12.28 7.30 -1.62
CA VAL A 181 -12.65 6.50 -2.79
C VAL A 181 -12.85 5.03 -2.44
N PRO A 182 -13.62 4.24 -3.22
CA PRO A 182 -13.83 2.83 -2.94
C PRO A 182 -12.53 2.00 -2.99
N PRO A 183 -12.42 0.93 -2.17
CA PRO A 183 -11.33 -0.05 -2.28
C PRO A 183 -11.41 -0.83 -3.59
N HIS A 184 -10.28 -1.44 -4.00
CA HIS A 184 -10.23 -2.26 -5.21
C HIS A 184 -9.19 -3.39 -5.14
N TYR A 185 -9.41 -4.42 -5.96
CA TYR A 185 -8.44 -5.46 -6.31
C TYR A 185 -7.69 -5.10 -7.61
N PRO A 186 -6.62 -5.81 -7.99
CA PRO A 186 -5.81 -5.44 -9.15
C PRO A 186 -6.61 -5.27 -10.45
N CYS A 187 -7.57 -6.16 -10.70
CA CYS A 187 -8.30 -6.22 -11.97
C CYS A 187 -9.79 -5.87 -11.85
N GLY A 188 -10.25 -5.39 -10.69
CA GLY A 188 -11.67 -5.11 -10.48
C GLY A 188 -11.99 -4.44 -9.15
N PRO A 189 -13.26 -4.13 -8.93
CA PRO A 189 -13.73 -3.55 -7.68
C PRO A 189 -13.59 -4.54 -6.51
N ALA A 190 -13.74 -4.05 -5.27
CA ALA A 190 -13.72 -4.86 -4.05
C ALA A 190 -14.99 -5.72 -3.91
N GLU A 191 -15.05 -6.81 -4.67
CA GLU A 191 -16.16 -7.76 -4.68
C GLU A 191 -15.64 -9.19 -4.44
N ALA A 192 -16.50 -10.07 -3.91
CA ALA A 192 -16.16 -11.46 -3.73
C ALA A 192 -15.95 -12.19 -5.07
N GLY A 193 -14.99 -13.12 -5.13
CA GLY A 193 -14.71 -13.92 -6.31
C GLY A 193 -13.71 -13.30 -7.29
N GLN A 194 -13.11 -12.15 -6.96
CA GLN A 194 -12.05 -11.54 -7.75
C GLN A 194 -10.71 -12.28 -7.54
N ASP A 195 -9.91 -12.39 -8.61
CA ASP A 195 -8.51 -12.77 -8.48
C ASP A 195 -7.73 -11.59 -7.90
N MET A 196 -7.07 -11.81 -6.78
CA MET A 196 -6.31 -10.79 -6.07
C MET A 196 -4.85 -10.71 -6.55
N GLN A 197 -4.43 -11.56 -7.49
CA GLN A 197 -3.07 -11.53 -8.01
C GLN A 197 -2.88 -10.40 -9.03
N VAL A 198 -1.88 -9.57 -8.81
CA VAL A 198 -1.43 -8.58 -9.82
C VAL A 198 -0.45 -9.22 -10.80
N VAL A 199 0.30 -10.21 -10.34
CA VAL A 199 1.20 -11.08 -11.11
C VAL A 199 1.17 -12.46 -10.46
N PRO A 200 1.38 -13.56 -11.20
CA PRO A 200 1.35 -14.88 -10.59
C PRO A 200 2.25 -15.00 -9.35
N GLY A 201 1.65 -15.28 -8.20
CA GLY A 201 2.33 -15.43 -6.91
C GLY A 201 2.50 -14.15 -6.09
N VAL A 202 1.95 -13.01 -6.51
CA VAL A 202 1.85 -11.79 -5.71
C VAL A 202 0.41 -11.26 -5.75
N GLY A 203 -0.21 -11.18 -4.59
CA GLY A 203 -1.51 -10.52 -4.39
C GLY A 203 -1.33 -9.07 -3.98
N TRP A 204 -2.33 -8.25 -4.32
CA TRP A 204 -2.34 -6.82 -4.04
C TRP A 204 -3.76 -6.33 -3.84
N MET A 205 -4.01 -5.63 -2.75
CA MET A 205 -5.32 -5.11 -2.37
C MET A 205 -5.17 -3.68 -1.90
N ASN A 206 -6.00 -2.79 -2.46
CA ASN A 206 -5.98 -1.37 -2.12
C ASN A 206 -7.17 -1.06 -1.20
N ALA A 207 -6.92 -0.98 0.09
CA ALA A 207 -7.95 -0.67 1.08
C ALA A 207 -8.34 0.81 1.06
N ILE A 208 -7.34 1.70 0.95
CA ILE A 208 -7.54 3.14 0.75
C ILE A 208 -6.71 3.59 -0.45
N PRO A 209 -7.26 3.51 -1.68
CA PRO A 209 -6.55 3.90 -2.90
C PRO A 209 -6.22 5.40 -2.99
N ASP A 210 -7.00 6.23 -2.33
CA ASP A 210 -6.76 7.66 -2.11
C ASP A 210 -7.62 8.14 -0.96
N GLY A 211 -7.05 9.02 -0.13
CA GLY A 211 -7.72 9.55 1.04
C GLY A 211 -7.05 10.81 1.58
N TYR A 212 -7.62 11.35 2.64
CA TYR A 212 -7.00 12.44 3.39
C TYR A 212 -6.13 11.85 4.51
N GLY A 213 -4.82 12.11 4.41
CA GLY A 213 -3.80 11.65 5.34
C GLY A 213 -3.31 12.74 6.28
N GLU A 214 -3.12 12.39 7.56
CA GLU A 214 -2.57 13.25 8.61
C GLU A 214 -1.50 12.49 9.38
N ALA A 215 -0.25 12.96 9.34
CA ALA A 215 0.86 12.43 10.12
C ALA A 215 1.34 13.50 11.12
N ASP A 216 1.36 13.17 12.41
CA ASP A 216 1.84 14.02 13.49
C ASP A 216 2.81 13.26 14.38
N PHE A 217 4.08 13.62 14.31
CA PHE A 217 5.15 12.96 15.05
C PHE A 217 6.03 13.95 15.80
N THR A 218 6.62 13.47 16.88
CA THR A 218 7.80 14.06 17.51
C THR A 218 9.00 13.19 17.16
N ILE A 219 9.94 13.75 16.39
CA ILE A 219 11.12 13.05 15.90
C ILE A 219 12.37 13.67 16.51
N ARG A 220 13.05 12.93 17.39
CA ARG A 220 14.23 13.40 18.16
C ARG A 220 13.97 14.78 18.80
N GLY A 221 12.75 14.94 19.38
CA GLY A 221 12.31 16.17 20.03
C GLY A 221 11.86 17.29 19.09
N LYS A 222 11.85 17.10 17.77
CA LYS A 222 11.35 18.05 16.79
C LYS A 222 9.95 17.66 16.31
N PRO A 223 9.02 18.61 16.17
CA PRO A 223 7.71 18.32 15.59
C PRO A 223 7.86 18.05 14.07
N PHE A 224 7.15 17.06 13.59
CA PHE A 224 6.97 16.72 12.18
C PHE A 224 5.48 16.57 11.91
N SER A 225 4.96 17.26 10.92
CA SER A 225 3.54 17.21 10.56
C SER A 225 3.38 17.25 9.05
N VAL A 226 2.56 16.35 8.52
CA VAL A 226 2.18 16.29 7.10
C VAL A 226 0.68 16.14 6.99
N ARG A 227 0.07 16.85 6.07
CA ARG A 227 -1.34 16.79 5.70
C ARG A 227 -1.43 16.72 4.18
N GLY A 228 -2.17 15.76 3.63
CA GLY A 228 -2.26 15.64 2.17
C GLY A 228 -2.95 14.37 1.69
N ARG A 229 -2.49 13.86 0.56
CA ARG A 229 -3.01 12.62 -0.02
C ARG A 229 -2.41 11.43 0.68
N GLY A 230 -3.28 10.60 1.24
CA GLY A 230 -2.93 9.38 1.96
C GLY A 230 -3.38 8.14 1.22
N TYR A 231 -2.71 7.02 1.50
CA TYR A 231 -2.90 5.74 0.83
C TYR A 231 -2.65 4.58 1.80
N HIS A 232 -3.32 3.46 1.54
CA HIS A 232 -3.07 2.18 2.21
C HIS A 232 -3.37 1.02 1.30
N ASP A 233 -2.41 0.09 1.20
CA ASP A 233 -2.58 -1.20 0.55
C ASP A 233 -1.99 -2.36 1.38
N HIS A 234 -2.36 -3.56 0.95
CA HIS A 234 -1.84 -4.81 1.47
C HIS A 234 -1.33 -5.66 0.30
N ASN A 235 -0.11 -6.14 0.43
CA ASN A 235 0.55 -6.99 -0.54
C ASN A 235 0.97 -8.31 0.12
N TYR A 236 0.94 -9.41 -0.63
CA TYR A 236 1.32 -10.70 -0.11
C TYR A 236 1.83 -11.64 -1.21
N GLY A 237 2.50 -12.71 -0.81
CA GLY A 237 2.96 -13.72 -1.73
C GLY A 237 3.33 -15.02 -1.04
N SER A 238 3.34 -16.12 -1.80
CA SER A 238 3.61 -17.48 -1.33
C SER A 238 5.01 -18.00 -1.69
N ARG A 239 5.82 -17.19 -2.37
CA ARG A 239 7.17 -17.49 -2.81
C ARG A 239 8.04 -16.25 -2.76
N PRO A 240 9.38 -16.36 -2.79
CA PRO A 240 10.28 -15.22 -2.78
C PRO A 240 9.87 -14.16 -3.80
N PHE A 241 9.83 -12.90 -3.39
CA PHE A 241 9.31 -11.79 -4.18
C PHE A 241 10.02 -11.66 -5.54
N SER A 242 11.36 -11.84 -5.58
CA SER A 242 12.15 -11.80 -6.81
C SER A 242 11.85 -12.95 -7.80
N GLN A 243 11.16 -14.01 -7.35
CA GLN A 243 10.71 -15.08 -8.24
C GLN A 243 9.41 -14.75 -8.98
N SER A 244 8.69 -13.72 -8.53
CA SER A 244 7.46 -13.25 -9.17
C SER A 244 7.68 -11.96 -9.95
N ALA A 245 8.61 -11.10 -9.51
CA ALA A 245 8.88 -9.80 -10.09
C ALA A 245 10.36 -9.66 -10.48
N TYR A 246 10.63 -9.28 -11.73
CA TYR A 246 11.93 -8.81 -12.20
C TYR A 246 12.09 -7.31 -11.94
N SER A 247 11.03 -6.55 -12.23
CA SER A 247 10.93 -5.14 -11.92
C SER A 247 9.48 -4.71 -11.77
N ALA A 248 9.25 -3.61 -11.07
CA ALA A 248 7.92 -3.04 -10.94
C ALA A 248 7.97 -1.51 -10.87
N TYR A 249 6.92 -0.88 -11.36
CA TYR A 249 6.58 0.52 -11.14
C TYR A 249 5.20 0.60 -10.55
N TRP A 250 5.11 1.14 -9.37
CA TRP A 250 3.86 1.39 -8.66
C TRP A 250 3.74 2.86 -8.30
N GLY A 251 2.53 3.34 -8.14
CA GLY A 251 2.29 4.65 -7.56
C GLY A 251 0.82 5.01 -7.49
N HIS A 252 0.57 6.09 -6.78
CA HIS A 252 -0.73 6.71 -6.67
C HIS A 252 -0.61 8.24 -6.68
N GLY A 253 -1.69 8.91 -7.04
CA GLY A 253 -1.75 10.36 -7.05
C GLY A 253 -3.13 10.88 -7.35
N ARG A 254 -3.31 12.19 -7.16
CA ARG A 254 -4.57 12.86 -7.41
C ARG A 254 -4.39 14.07 -8.31
N LEU A 255 -5.31 14.25 -9.28
CA LEU A 255 -5.42 15.41 -10.17
C LEU A 255 -6.85 15.95 -10.09
N GLY A 256 -7.07 17.05 -9.36
CA GLY A 256 -8.41 17.60 -9.16
C GLY A 256 -9.36 16.57 -8.52
N GLU A 257 -10.41 16.19 -9.27
CA GLU A 257 -11.40 15.20 -8.81
C GLU A 257 -10.99 13.74 -9.09
N TYR A 258 -9.90 13.49 -9.84
CA TYR A 258 -9.46 12.14 -10.21
C TYR A 258 -8.40 11.61 -9.26
N ALA A 259 -8.66 10.46 -8.63
CA ALA A 259 -7.65 9.65 -7.97
C ALA A 259 -7.19 8.54 -8.92
N ILE A 260 -5.89 8.31 -8.98
CA ILE A 260 -5.28 7.37 -9.93
C ILE A 260 -4.28 6.50 -9.17
N VAL A 261 -4.43 5.18 -9.30
CA VAL A 261 -3.45 4.20 -8.80
C VAL A 261 -3.00 3.34 -9.98
N TRP A 262 -1.71 3.09 -10.06
CA TRP A 262 -1.11 2.31 -11.14
C TRP A 262 -0.08 1.32 -10.65
N LEU A 263 0.00 0.20 -11.34
CA LEU A 263 1.06 -0.79 -11.14
C LEU A 263 1.42 -1.42 -12.48
N THR A 264 2.71 -1.58 -12.75
CA THR A 264 3.23 -2.50 -13.76
C THR A 264 4.30 -3.38 -13.12
N VAL A 265 4.21 -4.67 -13.39
CA VAL A 265 5.17 -5.67 -12.93
C VAL A 265 5.65 -6.45 -14.13
N LEU A 266 6.96 -6.57 -14.30
CA LEU A 266 7.57 -7.53 -15.21
C LEU A 266 7.94 -8.80 -14.44
N THR A 267 7.51 -9.94 -14.96
CA THR A 267 7.94 -11.25 -14.45
C THR A 267 9.43 -11.49 -14.76
N PRO A 268 10.09 -12.50 -14.17
CA PRO A 268 11.44 -12.90 -14.57
C PRO A 268 11.57 -13.31 -16.06
N THR A 269 10.45 -13.62 -16.73
CA THR A 269 10.39 -13.89 -18.18
C THR A 269 10.07 -12.64 -19.00
N LEU A 270 10.03 -11.46 -18.36
CA LEU A 270 9.71 -10.15 -18.95
C LEU A 270 8.27 -10.06 -19.52
N GLU A 271 7.36 -10.87 -19.04
CA GLU A 271 5.93 -10.70 -19.28
C GLU A 271 5.43 -9.52 -18.44
N GLU A 272 4.76 -8.56 -19.08
CA GLU A 272 4.26 -7.35 -18.44
C GLU A 272 2.82 -7.56 -17.93
N HIS A 273 2.62 -7.39 -16.62
CA HIS A 273 1.33 -7.33 -15.96
C HIS A 273 1.07 -5.91 -15.48
N VAL A 274 -0.15 -5.42 -15.68
CA VAL A 274 -0.52 -4.04 -15.34
C VAL A 274 -1.85 -3.99 -14.59
N SER A 275 -1.99 -2.98 -13.74
CA SER A 275 -3.24 -2.63 -13.08
C SER A 275 -3.47 -1.14 -13.17
N ALA A 276 -4.70 -0.74 -13.48
CA ALA A 276 -5.15 0.64 -13.54
C ALA A 276 -6.41 0.83 -12.70
N TYR A 277 -6.36 1.81 -11.82
CA TYR A 277 -7.53 2.28 -11.08
C TYR A 277 -7.64 3.80 -11.24
N VAL A 278 -8.83 4.26 -11.63
CA VAL A 278 -9.16 5.68 -11.74
C VAL A 278 -10.54 5.89 -11.15
N THR A 279 -10.67 6.89 -10.28
CA THR A 279 -11.97 7.38 -9.81
C THR A 279 -12.17 8.84 -10.19
N LYS A 280 -13.44 9.22 -10.26
CA LYS A 280 -13.89 10.60 -10.30
C LYS A 280 -14.76 10.88 -9.08
N GLY A 281 -14.25 11.64 -8.14
CA GLY A 281 -14.84 11.67 -6.79
C GLY A 281 -14.88 10.27 -6.20
N THR A 282 -16.06 9.78 -5.83
CA THR A 282 -16.28 8.43 -5.29
C THR A 282 -16.67 7.37 -6.35
N GLU A 283 -16.78 7.76 -7.63
CA GLU A 283 -17.18 6.86 -8.70
C GLU A 283 -15.96 6.20 -9.34
N ILE A 284 -15.96 4.86 -9.45
CA ILE A 284 -14.93 4.11 -10.16
C ILE A 284 -15.13 4.28 -11.67
N VAL A 285 -14.19 4.96 -12.33
CA VAL A 285 -14.15 5.09 -13.81
C VAL A 285 -13.50 3.85 -14.43
N VAL A 286 -12.41 3.38 -13.81
CA VAL A 286 -11.66 2.18 -14.22
C VAL A 286 -11.14 1.45 -13.00
N ALA A 287 -11.30 0.12 -12.98
CA ALA A 287 -10.60 -0.84 -12.11
C ALA A 287 -10.35 -2.10 -12.94
N ARG A 288 -9.14 -2.24 -13.55
CA ARG A 288 -8.86 -3.34 -14.47
C ARG A 288 -7.37 -3.63 -14.65
N CYS A 289 -7.06 -4.83 -15.09
CA CYS A 289 -5.75 -5.20 -15.62
C CYS A 289 -5.70 -4.92 -17.13
N GLY A 290 -5.01 -3.85 -17.53
CA GLY A 290 -4.86 -3.43 -18.92
C GLY A 290 -5.25 -1.98 -19.19
N GLY A 291 -5.00 -1.50 -20.41
CA GLY A 291 -5.32 -0.14 -20.83
C GLY A 291 -4.48 0.94 -20.14
N ILE A 292 -3.30 0.57 -19.64
CA ILE A 292 -2.36 1.49 -19.02
C ILE A 292 -0.94 1.20 -19.51
N THR A 293 -0.15 2.25 -19.63
CA THR A 293 1.29 2.17 -19.91
C THR A 293 2.04 3.10 -18.99
N ILE A 294 3.05 2.59 -18.27
CA ILE A 294 3.90 3.37 -17.36
C ILE A 294 5.33 3.25 -17.88
N ARG A 295 5.99 4.40 -18.15
CA ARG A 295 7.39 4.43 -18.61
C ARG A 295 8.19 5.53 -17.92
N PRO A 296 9.42 5.25 -17.49
CA PRO A 296 10.30 6.27 -16.95
C PRO A 296 10.73 7.26 -18.07
N TYR A 297 11.04 8.49 -17.68
CA TYR A 297 11.59 9.48 -18.62
C TYR A 297 12.81 10.20 -18.01
N GLY A 298 13.52 10.96 -18.88
CA GLY A 298 14.70 11.73 -18.51
C GLY A 298 15.95 10.87 -18.35
N ALA A 299 16.85 11.30 -17.49
CA ALA A 299 18.03 10.52 -17.15
C ALA A 299 17.65 9.21 -16.46
N HIS A 300 18.43 8.15 -16.67
CA HIS A 300 18.20 6.84 -16.05
C HIS A 300 16.84 6.21 -16.35
N SER A 301 16.29 6.47 -17.54
CA SER A 301 14.97 6.01 -17.98
C SER A 301 15.00 4.69 -18.78
N THR A 302 16.02 3.87 -18.63
CA THR A 302 16.08 2.54 -19.26
C THR A 302 14.91 1.67 -18.79
N TYR A 303 14.21 1.05 -19.74
CA TYR A 303 13.13 0.11 -19.46
C TYR A 303 13.41 -1.25 -20.16
N PRO A 304 13.29 -2.39 -19.46
CA PRO A 304 13.08 -2.52 -18.00
C PRO A 304 14.25 -1.93 -17.18
N PRO A 305 14.01 -1.46 -15.95
CA PRO A 305 15.09 -1.03 -15.09
C PRO A 305 15.89 -2.24 -14.59
N THR A 306 17.18 -2.02 -14.36
CA THR A 306 18.06 -2.93 -13.65
C THR A 306 18.60 -2.22 -12.40
N ARG A 307 19.26 -2.92 -11.51
CA ARG A 307 19.93 -2.33 -10.33
C ARG A 307 20.88 -1.19 -10.74
N ARG A 308 21.47 -1.25 -11.95
CA ARG A 308 22.38 -0.22 -12.48
C ARG A 308 21.67 0.96 -13.12
N THR A 309 20.34 0.91 -13.33
CA THR A 309 19.61 1.95 -14.08
C THR A 309 19.55 3.29 -13.33
N GLY A 310 19.56 3.31 -12.01
CA GLY A 310 19.48 4.56 -11.25
C GLY A 310 18.05 5.09 -11.12
N ALA A 311 17.93 6.34 -10.66
CA ALA A 311 16.66 7.04 -10.44
C ALA A 311 16.28 7.87 -11.68
N PRO A 312 15.11 7.64 -12.31
CA PRO A 312 14.64 8.47 -13.43
C PRO A 312 14.20 9.87 -12.95
N GLU A 313 14.07 10.80 -13.88
CA GLU A 313 13.51 12.13 -13.59
C GLU A 313 11.99 12.06 -13.30
N GLY A 314 11.33 11.00 -13.70
CA GLY A 314 9.93 10.74 -13.43
C GLY A 314 9.35 9.65 -14.33
N PHE A 315 8.01 9.60 -14.34
CA PHE A 315 7.25 8.62 -15.13
C PHE A 315 6.18 9.28 -15.97
N THR A 316 6.00 8.82 -17.18
CA THR A 316 4.80 9.05 -17.97
C THR A 316 3.83 7.90 -17.76
N ILE A 317 2.56 8.22 -17.56
CA ILE A 317 1.48 7.25 -17.37
C ILE A 317 0.38 7.58 -18.37
N SER A 318 0.00 6.62 -19.21
CA SER A 318 -1.12 6.75 -20.14
C SER A 318 -2.18 5.76 -19.74
N VAL A 319 -3.42 6.23 -19.50
CA VAL A 319 -4.56 5.39 -19.10
C VAL A 319 -5.71 5.64 -20.06
N ASP A 320 -6.12 4.60 -20.78
CA ASP A 320 -7.33 4.62 -21.58
C ASP A 320 -8.55 4.38 -20.69
N THR A 321 -9.57 5.22 -20.73
CA THR A 321 -10.77 5.11 -19.91
C THR A 321 -12.05 5.39 -20.70
N PRO A 322 -13.25 5.04 -20.20
CA PRO A 322 -14.51 5.45 -20.82
C PRO A 322 -14.72 6.96 -20.90
N GLU A 323 -14.04 7.77 -20.06
CA GLU A 323 -14.11 9.24 -20.12
C GLU A 323 -13.11 9.85 -21.11
N GLY A 324 -12.17 9.07 -21.64
CA GLY A 324 -11.12 9.52 -22.55
C GLY A 324 -9.73 9.01 -22.15
N LEU A 325 -8.71 9.52 -22.85
CA LEU A 325 -7.32 9.18 -22.63
C LEU A 325 -6.68 10.13 -21.60
N PHE A 326 -6.23 9.58 -20.47
CA PHE A 326 -5.35 10.29 -19.55
C PHE A 326 -3.90 10.18 -20.03
N GLU A 327 -3.24 11.32 -20.18
CA GLU A 327 -1.80 11.44 -20.40
C GLU A 327 -1.20 12.18 -19.21
N LEU A 328 -0.48 11.46 -18.36
CA LEU A 328 -0.07 11.91 -17.04
C LEU A 328 1.45 11.89 -16.91
N GLN A 329 1.98 12.75 -16.05
CA GLN A 329 3.39 12.83 -15.72
C GLN A 329 3.57 12.97 -14.21
N ALA A 330 4.37 12.06 -13.64
CA ALA A 330 4.87 12.13 -12.27
C ALA A 330 6.33 12.61 -12.32
N GLU A 331 6.57 13.87 -11.92
CA GLU A 331 7.89 14.52 -11.91
C GLU A 331 8.54 14.39 -10.54
N THR A 332 9.74 13.79 -10.49
CA THR A 332 10.48 13.57 -9.22
C THR A 332 10.95 14.89 -8.62
N ILE A 333 10.42 15.24 -7.46
CA ILE A 333 10.91 16.35 -6.62
C ILE A 333 11.80 15.79 -5.51
N ASN A 334 11.36 14.74 -4.82
CA ASN A 334 12.12 14.08 -3.76
C ASN A 334 12.29 12.60 -4.04
N THR A 335 13.47 12.08 -3.69
CA THR A 335 13.73 10.64 -3.63
C THR A 335 13.77 10.24 -2.17
N GLN A 336 12.71 9.60 -1.66
CA GLN A 336 12.61 9.22 -0.25
C GLN A 336 13.54 8.03 0.08
N ILE A 337 13.57 7.02 -0.81
CA ILE A 337 14.46 5.86 -0.75
C ILE A 337 15.25 5.78 -2.05
N ASN A 338 16.54 5.43 -1.96
CA ASN A 338 17.40 5.28 -3.13
C ASN A 338 18.41 4.13 -2.95
N PHE A 339 17.89 2.89 -2.97
CA PHE A 339 18.74 1.70 -3.11
C PHE A 339 18.84 1.31 -4.59
N ASP A 340 19.79 0.47 -4.95
CA ASP A 340 19.93 -0.03 -6.31
C ASP A 340 18.72 -0.89 -6.75
N PHE A 341 18.17 -1.68 -5.84
CA PHE A 341 17.05 -2.58 -6.07
C PHE A 341 15.66 -1.95 -5.81
N TYR A 342 15.61 -0.81 -5.08
CA TYR A 342 14.34 -0.18 -4.68
C TYR A 342 14.48 1.33 -4.49
N ARG A 343 13.59 2.08 -5.12
CA ARG A 343 13.50 3.55 -5.01
C ARG A 343 12.07 3.99 -4.78
N ARG A 344 11.90 5.02 -3.95
CA ARG A 344 10.61 5.67 -3.72
C ARG A 344 10.76 7.17 -3.93
N PHE A 345 9.79 7.74 -4.62
CA PHE A 345 9.77 9.13 -5.04
C PHE A 345 8.49 9.82 -4.62
N THR A 346 8.55 11.13 -4.42
CA THR A 346 7.39 12.02 -4.32
C THR A 346 7.59 13.22 -5.22
N GLY A 347 6.50 13.80 -5.72
CA GLY A 347 6.62 14.99 -6.54
C GLY A 347 5.32 15.45 -7.17
N ARG A 348 5.49 16.29 -8.17
CA ARG A 348 4.37 16.87 -8.90
C ARG A 348 3.71 15.82 -9.78
N PHE A 349 2.39 15.85 -9.80
CA PHE A 349 1.57 15.05 -10.69
C PHE A 349 0.77 15.97 -11.60
N THR A 350 0.93 15.86 -12.90
CA THR A 350 0.31 16.71 -13.92
C THR A 350 -0.25 15.88 -15.05
N GLY A 351 -1.15 16.43 -15.84
CA GLY A 351 -1.62 15.74 -17.02
C GLY A 351 -2.86 16.31 -17.68
N THR A 352 -3.35 15.59 -18.65
CA THR A 352 -4.52 15.93 -19.47
C THR A 352 -5.50 14.78 -19.55
N LEU A 353 -6.77 15.09 -19.81
CA LEU A 353 -7.79 14.17 -20.25
C LEU A 353 -8.23 14.59 -21.67
N ASP A 354 -8.02 13.72 -22.68
CA ASP A 354 -8.23 14.03 -24.10
C ASP A 354 -7.56 15.34 -24.56
N GLY A 355 -6.38 15.65 -23.99
CA GLY A 355 -5.61 16.87 -24.27
C GLY A 355 -6.04 18.10 -23.47
N GLU A 356 -7.13 18.07 -22.71
CA GLU A 356 -7.55 19.16 -21.84
C GLU A 356 -6.80 19.07 -20.50
N PRO A 357 -6.14 20.16 -20.04
CA PRO A 357 -5.37 20.15 -18.81
C PRO A 357 -6.22 19.85 -17.57
N LEU A 358 -5.70 18.99 -16.69
CA LEU A 358 -6.23 18.75 -15.35
C LEU A 358 -5.52 19.66 -14.33
N PRO A 359 -6.16 19.96 -13.19
CA PRO A 359 -5.47 20.65 -12.10
C PRO A 359 -4.24 19.86 -11.63
N ASP A 360 -3.13 20.54 -11.40
CA ASP A 360 -1.92 19.92 -10.85
C ASP A 360 -2.18 19.29 -9.47
N GLY A 361 -1.47 18.20 -9.18
CA GLY A 361 -1.56 17.49 -7.93
C GLY A 361 -0.22 16.94 -7.46
N VAL A 362 -0.30 15.94 -6.60
CA VAL A 362 0.85 15.27 -6.00
C VAL A 362 0.72 13.77 -6.17
N ALA A 363 1.86 13.09 -6.25
CA ALA A 363 1.94 11.63 -6.28
C ALA A 363 3.12 11.12 -5.46
N LEU A 364 3.00 9.84 -5.06
CA LEU A 364 4.08 9.00 -4.57
C LEU A 364 4.18 7.78 -5.47
N TRP A 365 5.41 7.38 -5.79
CA TRP A 365 5.63 6.21 -6.67
C TRP A 365 6.96 5.51 -6.38
N GLU A 366 7.07 4.29 -6.91
CA GLU A 366 8.19 3.40 -6.64
C GLU A 366 8.73 2.77 -7.91
N GLN A 367 10.03 2.43 -7.85
CA GLN A 367 10.72 1.59 -8.80
C GLN A 367 11.39 0.42 -8.09
N PHE A 368 11.06 -0.79 -8.48
CA PHE A 368 11.80 -2.00 -8.13
C PHE A 368 12.65 -2.47 -9.33
N ALA A 369 13.85 -2.92 -9.05
CA ALA A 369 14.76 -3.54 -9.99
C ALA A 369 15.41 -4.74 -9.30
N LEU A 370 14.85 -5.93 -9.53
CA LEU A 370 15.14 -7.14 -8.76
C LEU A 370 15.99 -8.15 -9.54
N ASP A 371 16.57 -7.68 -10.67
CA ASP A 371 17.51 -8.46 -11.43
C ASP A 371 18.64 -8.97 -10.54
N LYS A 372 19.02 -10.24 -10.72
CA LYS A 372 20.21 -10.79 -10.09
C LYS A 372 21.39 -10.29 -10.89
N ASP A 373 22.33 -9.58 -10.24
CA ASP A 373 23.58 -9.20 -10.88
C ASP A 373 24.25 -10.44 -11.50
N GLU A 374 24.54 -10.37 -12.82
CA GLU A 374 25.42 -11.30 -13.49
C GLU A 374 26.90 -11.00 -13.13
#